data_97f034d5508e0b94c96ea52b572db5a0
#
_entry.id   97f034d5508e0b94c96ea52b572db5a0
#
_cell.length_a   1.000
_cell.length_b   1.000
_cell.length_c   1.000
_cell.angle_alpha   90.00
_cell.angle_beta   90.00
_cell.angle_gamma   90.00
#
_symmetry.space_group_name_H-M   'P 1'
#
loop_
_entity.id
_entity.type
_entity.pdbx_description
1 polymer ?
#
loop_
_entity_poly.entity_id
_entity_poly.type
_entity_poly.pdbx_seq_one_letter_code
_entity_poly.pdbx_strand_id
1 'polypeptide(L)'
;MCWSRAVAYLQTHYRDPTLTTAQLAQELYASREHLSRAFKECTMESIHNYLIYLRMQHCRKALEEGVSVLNACTESGFPDYSSFLKTFRRLYGITPTEYRAQHRTMVR
;
A
#
# COMPACT_ATOMS: atom_id res chain seq x y z
N MET A 1 -20.54 -8.74 -3.71
CA MET A 1 -20.07 -8.93 -2.35
C MET A 1 -19.26 -7.73 -1.89
N CYS A 2 -19.43 -7.35 -0.62
CA CYS A 2 -18.78 -6.14 -0.11
C CYS A 2 -17.26 -6.20 -0.21
N TRP A 3 -16.66 -7.35 0.07
CA TRP A 3 -15.21 -7.44 0.08
C TRP A 3 -14.61 -7.29 -1.33
N SER A 4 -15.27 -7.79 -2.37
CA SER A 4 -14.72 -7.65 -3.71
C SER A 4 -14.85 -6.22 -4.22
N ARG A 5 -15.89 -5.49 -3.81
CA ARG A 5 -16.00 -4.06 -4.10
C ARG A 5 -14.91 -3.29 -3.36
N ALA A 6 -14.59 -3.71 -2.13
CA ALA A 6 -13.51 -3.10 -1.36
C ALA A 6 -12.17 -3.30 -2.05
N VAL A 7 -11.90 -4.51 -2.54
CA VAL A 7 -10.66 -4.78 -3.27
C VAL A 7 -10.55 -3.87 -4.49
N ALA A 8 -11.62 -3.78 -5.29
CA ALA A 8 -11.62 -2.95 -6.49
C ALA A 8 -11.39 -1.47 -6.16
N TYR A 9 -12.06 -0.98 -5.10
CA TYR A 9 -11.89 0.40 -4.68
C TYR A 9 -10.46 0.68 -4.22
N LEU A 10 -9.89 -0.22 -3.43
CA LEU A 10 -8.51 -0.08 -2.96
C LEU A 10 -7.52 -0.09 -4.12
N GLN A 11 -7.72 -0.97 -5.09
CA GLN A 11 -6.83 -1.04 -6.25
C GLN A 11 -6.86 0.24 -7.08
N THR A 12 -7.98 0.95 -7.05
CA THR A 12 -8.13 2.20 -7.78
C THR A 12 -7.63 3.41 -7.01
N HIS A 13 -7.78 3.39 -5.66
CA HIS A 13 -7.56 4.58 -4.82
C HIS A 13 -6.41 4.47 -3.84
N TYR A 14 -5.59 3.41 -3.89
CA TYR A 14 -4.53 3.20 -2.89
C TYR A 14 -3.50 4.33 -2.86
N ARG A 15 -3.36 5.08 -3.96
CA ARG A 15 -2.39 6.17 -4.04
C ARG A 15 -2.87 7.44 -3.34
N ASP A 16 -4.11 7.48 -2.89
CA ASP A 16 -4.63 8.58 -2.10
C ASP A 16 -4.13 8.44 -0.66
N PRO A 17 -3.27 9.34 -0.17
CA PRO A 17 -2.70 9.20 1.18
C PRO A 17 -3.74 9.44 2.28
N THR A 18 -4.89 10.00 1.96
CA THR A 18 -5.93 10.27 2.96
C THR A 18 -6.92 9.12 3.10
N LEU A 19 -6.79 8.06 2.30
CA LEU A 19 -7.74 6.95 2.33
C LEU A 19 -7.67 6.20 3.67
N THR A 20 -8.82 6.01 4.31
CA THR A 20 -8.97 5.29 5.57
C THR A 20 -10.01 4.18 5.41
N THR A 21 -9.98 3.22 6.34
CA THR A 21 -10.99 2.15 6.38
C THR A 21 -12.39 2.72 6.56
N ALA A 22 -12.53 3.76 7.40
CA ALA A 22 -13.82 4.41 7.61
C ALA A 22 -14.36 5.03 6.33
N GLN A 23 -13.49 5.69 5.57
CA GLN A 23 -13.86 6.30 4.31
C GLN A 23 -14.27 5.25 3.28
N LEU A 24 -13.53 4.15 3.22
CA LEU A 24 -13.85 3.04 2.35
C LEU A 24 -15.23 2.46 2.68
N ALA A 25 -15.50 2.25 3.97
CA ALA A 25 -16.80 1.72 4.40
C ALA A 25 -17.92 2.66 4.01
N GLN A 26 -17.71 3.95 4.16
CA GLN A 26 -18.71 4.96 3.79
C GLN A 26 -19.02 4.90 2.29
N GLU A 27 -17.99 4.78 1.47
CA GLU A 27 -18.16 4.70 0.01
C GLU A 27 -18.90 3.44 -0.41
N LEU A 28 -18.78 2.36 0.36
CA LEU A 28 -19.44 1.09 0.05
C LEU A 28 -20.76 0.91 0.79
N TYR A 29 -21.22 1.94 1.50
CA TYR A 29 -22.48 1.91 2.26
C TYR A 29 -22.52 0.77 3.27
N ALA A 30 -21.41 0.53 3.97
CA ALA A 30 -21.29 -0.54 4.95
C ALA A 30 -20.72 0.00 6.24
N SER A 31 -20.94 -0.71 7.36
CA SER A 31 -20.28 -0.34 8.61
C SER A 31 -18.81 -0.76 8.52
N ARG A 32 -17.93 -0.01 9.22
CA ARG A 32 -16.51 -0.32 9.22
C ARG A 32 -16.24 -1.70 9.79
N GLU A 33 -16.93 -2.06 10.86
CA GLU A 33 -16.76 -3.36 11.52
C GLU A 33 -17.17 -4.51 10.61
N HIS A 34 -18.32 -4.38 9.96
CA HIS A 34 -18.81 -5.40 9.04
C HIS A 34 -17.87 -5.58 7.86
N LEU A 35 -17.44 -4.47 7.27
CA LEU A 35 -16.54 -4.50 6.11
C LEU A 35 -15.21 -5.14 6.49
N SER A 36 -14.63 -4.74 7.63
CA SER A 36 -13.34 -5.27 8.08
C SER A 36 -13.41 -6.77 8.31
N ARG A 37 -14.50 -7.24 8.93
CA ARG A 37 -14.68 -8.66 9.21
C ARG A 37 -14.84 -9.46 7.92
N ALA A 38 -15.71 -8.99 7.03
CA ALA A 38 -15.97 -9.68 5.76
C ALA A 38 -14.71 -9.73 4.90
N PHE A 39 -13.96 -8.63 4.85
CA PHE A 39 -12.73 -8.57 4.09
C PHE A 39 -11.71 -9.59 4.61
N LYS A 40 -11.51 -9.63 5.91
CA LYS A 40 -10.53 -10.55 6.50
C LYS A 40 -10.95 -12.01 6.35
N GLU A 41 -12.24 -12.30 6.50
CA GLU A 41 -12.74 -13.67 6.34
C GLU A 41 -12.54 -14.18 4.91
N CYS A 42 -12.70 -13.30 3.92
CA CYS A 42 -12.62 -13.70 2.51
C CYS A 42 -11.21 -13.65 1.94
N THR A 43 -10.38 -12.72 2.41
CA THR A 43 -9.03 -12.53 1.87
C THR A 43 -7.93 -13.03 2.80
N MET A 44 -8.26 -13.34 4.04
CA MET A 44 -7.33 -13.72 5.09
C MET A 44 -6.34 -12.60 5.44
N GLU A 45 -6.66 -11.36 5.06
CA GLU A 45 -5.80 -10.21 5.30
C GLU A 45 -6.64 -9.01 5.70
N SER A 46 -6.10 -8.13 6.57
CA SER A 46 -6.81 -6.92 6.93
C SER A 46 -6.80 -5.92 5.77
N ILE A 47 -7.79 -5.01 5.78
CA ILE A 47 -7.87 -3.95 4.78
C ILE A 47 -6.60 -3.09 4.84
N HIS A 48 -6.13 -2.76 6.05
CA HIS A 48 -4.93 -1.96 6.22
C HIS A 48 -3.71 -2.64 5.61
N ASN A 49 -3.51 -3.92 5.87
CA ASN A 49 -2.38 -4.66 5.32
C ASN A 49 -2.45 -4.77 3.81
N TYR A 50 -3.65 -4.96 3.28
CA TYR A 50 -3.82 -5.02 1.83
C TYR A 50 -3.49 -3.66 1.18
N LEU A 51 -3.91 -2.56 1.81
CA LEU A 51 -3.59 -1.22 1.34
C LEU A 51 -2.07 -0.99 1.33
N ILE A 52 -1.39 -1.39 2.41
CA ILE A 52 0.08 -1.30 2.48
C ILE A 52 0.72 -2.14 1.36
N TYR A 53 0.20 -3.33 1.14
CA TYR A 53 0.69 -4.20 0.07
C TYR A 53 0.62 -3.51 -1.30
N LEU A 54 -0.52 -2.92 -1.63
CA LEU A 54 -0.70 -2.22 -2.90
C LEU A 54 0.28 -1.06 -3.04
N ARG A 55 0.42 -0.26 -1.98
CA ARG A 55 1.34 0.87 -1.97
C ARG A 55 2.79 0.41 -2.11
N MET A 56 3.15 -0.69 -1.46
CA MET A 56 4.51 -1.22 -1.55
C MET A 56 4.82 -1.77 -2.93
N GLN A 57 3.86 -2.43 -3.58
CA GLN A 57 4.07 -2.91 -4.94
C GLN A 57 4.36 -1.75 -5.90
N HIS A 58 3.61 -0.67 -5.81
CA HIS A 58 3.85 0.51 -6.63
C HIS A 58 5.20 1.14 -6.31
N CYS A 59 5.52 1.26 -5.03
CA CYS A 59 6.77 1.87 -4.58
C CYS A 59 7.98 1.08 -5.07
N ARG A 60 7.95 -0.24 -4.93
CA ARG A 60 9.06 -1.08 -5.36
C ARG A 60 9.31 -0.95 -6.86
N LYS A 61 8.25 -0.95 -7.65
CA LYS A 61 8.36 -0.78 -9.08
C LYS A 61 8.98 0.58 -9.44
N ALA A 62 8.55 1.63 -8.75
CA ALA A 62 9.10 2.97 -8.96
C ALA A 62 10.59 3.01 -8.62
N LEU A 63 10.98 2.38 -7.51
CA LEU A 63 12.39 2.34 -7.11
C LEU A 63 13.23 1.57 -8.13
N GLU A 64 12.68 0.48 -8.67
CA GLU A 64 13.37 -0.31 -9.69
C GLU A 64 13.58 0.48 -10.97
N GLU A 65 12.68 1.43 -11.24
CA GLU A 65 12.78 2.31 -12.41
C GLU A 65 13.68 3.52 -12.16
N GLY A 66 14.23 3.65 -10.96
CA GLY A 66 15.15 4.72 -10.64
C GLY A 66 14.55 5.95 -10.00
N VAL A 67 13.26 5.91 -9.67
CA VAL A 67 12.59 7.02 -8.97
C VAL A 67 13.21 7.19 -7.58
N SER A 68 13.38 8.42 -7.12
CA SER A 68 13.94 8.68 -5.79
C SER A 68 13.05 8.07 -4.70
N VAL A 69 13.66 7.77 -3.55
CA VAL A 69 12.93 7.15 -2.45
C VAL A 69 11.77 8.03 -1.99
N LEU A 70 12.00 9.33 -1.86
CA LEU A 70 10.95 10.25 -1.44
C LEU A 70 9.80 10.29 -2.43
N ASN A 71 10.12 10.40 -3.71
CA ASN A 71 9.08 10.44 -4.75
C ASN A 71 8.34 9.12 -4.85
N ALA A 72 9.04 8.00 -4.75
CA ALA A 72 8.40 6.68 -4.79
C ALA A 72 7.40 6.53 -3.63
N CYS A 73 7.79 6.99 -2.44
CA CYS A 73 6.92 6.99 -1.27
C CYS A 73 5.66 7.83 -1.52
N THR A 74 5.86 9.07 -1.97
CA THR A 74 4.76 10.00 -2.19
C THR A 74 3.81 9.52 -3.28
N GLU A 75 4.35 9.09 -4.41
CA GLU A 75 3.55 8.61 -5.55
C GLU A 75 2.74 7.37 -5.21
N SER A 76 3.24 6.58 -4.27
CA SER A 76 2.56 5.34 -3.88
C SER A 76 1.42 5.57 -2.89
N GLY A 77 1.30 6.77 -2.34
CA GLY A 77 0.21 7.11 -1.44
C GLY A 77 0.52 6.99 0.05
N PHE A 78 1.78 6.78 0.41
CA PHE A 78 2.16 6.73 1.83
C PHE A 78 2.04 8.12 2.45
N PRO A 79 1.25 8.27 3.53
CA PRO A 79 1.03 9.60 4.11
C PRO A 79 2.17 10.09 4.98
N ASP A 80 3.03 9.17 5.48
CA ASP A 80 4.11 9.53 6.40
C ASP A 80 5.41 8.84 5.99
N TYR A 81 6.42 9.65 5.68
CA TYR A 81 7.70 9.14 5.20
C TYR A 81 8.41 8.28 6.24
N SER A 82 8.40 8.72 7.50
CA SER A 82 9.09 7.97 8.58
C SER A 82 8.46 6.59 8.77
N SER A 83 7.13 6.52 8.79
CA SER A 83 6.42 5.25 8.93
C SER A 83 6.68 4.35 7.71
N PHE A 84 6.72 4.94 6.53
CA PHE A 84 7.05 4.21 5.31
C PHE A 84 8.43 3.54 5.41
N LEU A 85 9.44 4.28 5.86
CA LEU A 85 10.79 3.73 5.97
C LEU A 85 10.84 2.54 6.91
N LYS A 86 10.17 2.66 8.07
CA LYS A 86 10.12 1.57 9.05
C LYS A 86 9.39 0.35 8.49
N THR A 87 8.27 0.58 7.82
CA THR A 87 7.46 -0.50 7.26
C THR A 87 8.20 -1.21 6.14
N PHE A 88 8.87 -0.47 5.27
CA PHE A 88 9.62 -1.05 4.17
C PHE A 88 10.71 -1.97 4.70
N ARG A 89 11.49 -1.50 5.67
CA ARG A 89 12.57 -2.29 6.24
C ARG A 89 12.05 -3.54 6.96
N ARG A 90 10.92 -3.40 7.67
CA ARG A 90 10.30 -4.53 8.34
C ARG A 90 9.86 -5.62 7.37
N LEU A 91 9.28 -5.21 6.23
CA LEU A 91 8.74 -6.16 5.26
C LEU A 91 9.83 -6.79 4.38
N TYR A 92 10.85 -6.03 4.03
CA TYR A 92 11.82 -6.50 3.02
C TYR A 92 13.24 -6.70 3.56
N GLY A 93 13.50 -6.35 4.81
CA GLY A 93 14.79 -6.58 5.44
C GLY A 93 15.89 -5.59 5.09
N ILE A 94 15.64 -4.70 4.14
CA ILE A 94 16.60 -3.66 3.74
C ILE A 94 15.87 -2.33 3.61
N THR A 95 16.64 -1.25 3.51
CA THR A 95 16.05 0.09 3.36
C THR A 95 15.65 0.32 1.90
N PRO A 96 14.72 1.26 1.66
CA PRO A 96 14.37 1.62 0.28
C PRO A 96 15.56 2.10 -0.54
N THR A 97 16.48 2.81 0.09
CA THR A 97 17.70 3.30 -0.58
C THR A 97 18.55 2.12 -1.05
N GLU A 98 18.73 1.12 -0.19
CA GLU A 98 19.47 -0.09 -0.54
C GLU A 98 18.78 -0.87 -1.65
N TYR A 99 17.47 -0.98 -1.56
CA TYR A 99 16.67 -1.67 -2.57
C TYR A 99 16.83 -1.00 -3.94
N ARG A 100 16.72 0.33 -3.97
CA ARG A 100 16.88 1.10 -5.20
C ARG A 100 18.28 0.91 -5.79
N ALA A 101 19.30 0.96 -4.95
CA ALA A 101 20.68 0.81 -5.39
C ALA A 101 20.93 -0.58 -6.01
N GLN A 102 20.40 -1.63 -5.39
CA GLN A 102 20.55 -2.99 -5.90
C GLN A 102 19.91 -3.15 -7.27
N HIS A 103 18.73 -2.58 -7.46
CA HIS A 103 18.01 -2.74 -8.71
C HIS A 103 18.58 -1.87 -9.83
N ARG A 104 19.11 -0.71 -9.50
CA ARG A 104 19.81 0.12 -10.48
C ARG A 104 21.02 -0.61 -11.07
N THR A 105 21.73 -1.30 -10.20
CA THR A 105 22.90 -2.08 -10.64
C THR A 105 22.51 -3.19 -11.60
N MET A 106 21.36 -3.80 -11.35
CA MET A 106 20.89 -4.93 -12.16
C MET A 106 20.33 -4.51 -13.52
N VAL A 107 19.87 -3.29 -13.65
CA VAL A 107 19.24 -2.81 -14.88
C VAL A 107 20.25 -2.57 -16.00
N ARG A 108 21.51 -2.48 -15.68
CA ARG A 108 22.56 -2.21 -16.68
C ARG A 108 22.90 -3.44 -17.53
#